data_81ae8c0ff854c43019d30ebf4c44cb58
#
_entry.id   81ae8c0ff854c43019d30ebf4c44cb58
#
_cell.length_a   1.000
_cell.length_b   1.000
_cell.length_c   1.000
_cell.angle_alpha   90.00
_cell.angle_beta   90.00
_cell.angle_gamma   90.00
#
_symmetry.space_group_name_H-M   'P 1'
#
loop_
_entity.id
_entity.type
_entity.pdbx_description
1 polymer ?
#
loop_
_entity_poly.entity_id
_entity_poly.type
_entity_poly.pdbx_seq_one_letter_code
_entity_poly.pdbx_strand_id
1 'polypeptide(L)'
;VPPGSPPPPTLSYVVSGKQIIASDGKTFLPYGVNILGLEGPSSAPWQSDTALPFMTALQMQAAVQTWHSNTVRVQLVSQYLFDQQPYDTAYVEHIDNEVTWAHQYGANIVLSLTYEIGPSTEPIMPTSDTVAFWNFVARRYAGDPWVFFDIFNEPIAPGGTDNAAAWACWQSGGCSDSNGNQYVGMQAVVNAIRADGAQNLIFAQGLAAGEDIVLLPNYLLSGANIVYAIHPYFGPLHQSQSDWDTWFGNTATSGNFPVVADEWNEYNSATKGECLSNGPSLVAPFLAYLQQKNIGLIAWALAPGLLVTQGGGTWNYGAPTSFAPGQTTWTCQDPFPPQNETEGSGALILAYFASNSAPP
;
A
#
# COMPACT_ATOMS: atom_id res chain seq x y z
N VAL A 1 0.05 -12.28 20.12
CA VAL A 1 0.97 -11.15 20.31
C VAL A 1 2.27 -11.72 20.86
N PRO A 2 3.46 -11.41 20.29
CA PRO A 2 4.74 -11.88 20.81
C PRO A 2 4.95 -11.49 22.28
N PRO A 3 5.60 -12.34 23.10
CA PRO A 3 5.91 -11.99 24.48
C PRO A 3 6.79 -10.74 24.55
N GLY A 4 6.32 -9.72 25.26
CA GLY A 4 7.05 -8.45 25.43
C GLY A 4 6.58 -7.31 24.50
N SER A 5 5.60 -7.56 23.63
CA SER A 5 4.97 -6.50 22.86
C SER A 5 4.27 -5.47 23.77
N PRO A 6 4.25 -4.18 23.40
CA PRO A 6 3.44 -3.20 24.11
C PRO A 6 1.97 -3.65 24.20
N PRO A 7 1.20 -3.18 25.19
CA PRO A 7 -0.21 -3.51 25.26
C PRO A 7 -0.90 -3.10 23.95
N PRO A 8 -1.86 -3.91 23.47
CA PRO A 8 -2.56 -3.59 22.24
C PRO A 8 -3.18 -2.18 22.34
N PRO A 9 -3.19 -1.45 21.23
CA PRO A 9 -3.72 -0.10 21.17
C PRO A 9 -5.17 -0.05 21.65
N THR A 10 -5.55 1.10 22.18
CA THR A 10 -6.91 1.29 22.73
C THR A 10 -7.92 1.67 21.65
N LEU A 11 -7.47 2.15 20.47
CA LEU A 11 -8.35 2.51 19.37
C LEU A 11 -8.62 1.29 18.47
N SER A 12 -9.86 1.14 18.06
CA SER A 12 -10.30 0.24 16.99
C SER A 12 -11.00 1.04 15.90
N TYR A 13 -11.16 0.43 14.73
CA TYR A 13 -11.67 1.11 13.55
C TYR A 13 -12.82 0.33 12.93
N VAL A 14 -13.83 1.07 12.43
CA VAL A 14 -14.95 0.50 11.67
C VAL A 14 -15.22 1.35 10.43
N VAL A 15 -15.71 0.71 9.38
CA VAL A 15 -16.20 1.41 8.20
C VAL A 15 -17.67 1.80 8.41
N SER A 16 -17.98 3.07 8.21
CA SER A 16 -19.34 3.62 8.23
C SER A 16 -19.57 4.52 7.02
N GLY A 17 -20.28 4.02 6.03
CA GLY A 17 -20.46 4.72 4.77
C GLY A 17 -19.11 4.99 4.09
N LYS A 18 -18.81 6.25 3.80
CA LYS A 18 -17.57 6.69 3.14
C LYS A 18 -16.40 6.86 4.09
N GLN A 19 -16.54 6.56 5.35
CA GLN A 19 -15.57 6.92 6.38
C GLN A 19 -15.06 5.69 7.13
N ILE A 20 -13.80 5.77 7.52
CA ILE A 20 -13.25 4.94 8.58
C ILE A 20 -13.45 5.73 9.89
N ILE A 21 -14.10 5.13 10.86
CA ILE A 21 -14.38 5.76 12.15
C ILE A 21 -13.58 5.04 13.23
N ALA A 22 -12.79 5.79 13.97
CA ALA A 22 -12.11 5.29 15.15
C ALA A 22 -13.06 5.15 16.34
N SER A 23 -12.72 4.32 17.32
CA SER A 23 -13.58 4.07 18.49
C SER A 23 -13.79 5.29 19.38
N ASP A 24 -13.01 6.36 19.21
CA ASP A 24 -13.24 7.68 19.84
C ASP A 24 -14.28 8.54 19.09
N GLY A 25 -14.84 8.01 18.01
CA GLY A 25 -15.87 8.66 17.18
C GLY A 25 -15.33 9.61 16.10
N LYS A 26 -14.02 9.75 15.97
CA LYS A 26 -13.43 10.59 14.94
C LYS A 26 -13.27 9.85 13.61
N THR A 27 -13.36 10.58 12.52
CA THR A 27 -12.98 10.09 11.20
C THR A 27 -11.47 9.89 11.16
N PHE A 28 -11.06 8.71 10.66
CA PHE A 28 -9.67 8.38 10.46
C PHE A 28 -9.35 8.36 8.96
N LEU A 29 -8.26 9.01 8.58
CA LEU A 29 -7.68 8.92 7.24
C LEU A 29 -6.25 8.40 7.38
N PRO A 30 -5.88 7.30 6.70
CA PRO A 30 -4.51 6.83 6.66
C PRO A 30 -3.60 7.86 5.97
N TYR A 31 -2.51 8.23 6.64
CA TYR A 31 -1.42 9.02 6.09
C TYR A 31 -0.10 8.39 6.49
N GLY A 32 0.80 8.21 5.54
CA GLY A 32 2.11 7.71 5.86
C GLY A 32 2.87 7.15 4.66
N VAL A 33 3.74 6.18 4.92
CA VAL A 33 4.69 5.69 3.93
C VAL A 33 4.66 4.18 3.82
N ASN A 34 5.01 3.69 2.63
CA ASN A 34 5.36 2.29 2.41
C ASN A 34 6.78 2.04 2.92
N ILE A 35 6.99 0.91 3.59
CA ILE A 35 8.30 0.40 4.04
C ILE A 35 8.62 -0.84 3.24
N LEU A 36 9.77 -0.83 2.58
CA LEU A 36 10.28 -1.94 1.77
C LEU A 36 11.08 -2.90 2.64
N GLY A 37 11.16 -4.17 2.21
CA GLY A 37 12.08 -5.11 2.82
C GLY A 37 11.63 -6.56 2.90
N LEU A 38 10.36 -6.83 3.09
CA LEU A 38 9.83 -8.21 3.14
C LEU A 38 9.46 -8.78 1.76
N GLU A 39 9.82 -8.09 0.68
CA GLU A 39 9.73 -8.59 -0.69
C GLU A 39 10.82 -9.62 -1.01
N GLY A 40 11.81 -9.77 -0.13
CA GLY A 40 12.87 -10.77 -0.20
C GLY A 40 12.74 -11.85 0.87
N PRO A 41 13.37 -13.03 0.67
CA PRO A 41 13.35 -14.11 1.66
C PRO A 41 14.11 -13.72 2.92
N SER A 42 13.80 -14.37 4.05
CA SER A 42 14.46 -14.13 5.34
C SER A 42 15.98 -14.34 5.31
N SER A 43 16.47 -15.27 4.46
CA SER A 43 17.89 -15.59 4.30
C SER A 43 18.67 -14.59 3.44
N ALA A 44 17.98 -13.88 2.57
CA ALA A 44 18.52 -12.84 1.71
C ALA A 44 17.42 -11.79 1.54
N PRO A 45 17.08 -11.07 2.60
CA PRO A 45 16.18 -9.95 2.45
C PRO A 45 16.73 -9.06 1.35
N TRP A 46 15.89 -8.41 0.59
CA TRP A 46 16.23 -7.51 -0.56
C TRP A 46 17.39 -6.55 -0.27
N GLN A 47 17.95 -6.72 0.86
CA GLN A 47 18.88 -5.92 1.60
C GLN A 47 20.22 -6.59 1.82
N SER A 48 20.59 -7.53 1.01
CA SER A 48 21.97 -8.07 1.01
C SER A 48 23.01 -7.00 0.64
N ASP A 49 22.58 -5.81 0.27
CA ASP A 49 23.44 -4.65 0.33
C ASP A 49 23.58 -4.25 1.81
N THR A 50 24.64 -4.78 2.43
CA THR A 50 24.98 -4.59 3.84
C THR A 50 25.19 -3.13 4.25
N ALA A 51 25.06 -2.19 3.32
CA ALA A 51 25.16 -0.76 3.54
C ALA A 51 23.82 -0.08 3.90
N LEU A 52 22.67 -0.74 3.70
CA LEU A 52 21.36 -0.09 3.83
C LEU A 52 20.45 -0.87 4.81
N PRO A 53 20.17 -0.32 6.01
CA PRO A 53 19.31 -0.96 6.99
C PRO A 53 17.84 -0.81 6.63
N PHE A 54 17.31 -1.72 5.84
CA PHE A 54 15.87 -1.92 5.71
C PHE A 54 15.32 -2.52 7.01
N MET A 55 14.03 -2.39 7.24
CA MET A 55 13.31 -3.09 8.30
C MET A 55 14.00 -2.96 9.66
N THR A 56 14.10 -1.76 10.14
CA THR A 56 14.67 -1.49 11.45
C THR A 56 13.73 -0.62 12.26
N ALA A 57 13.80 -0.75 13.59
CA ALA A 57 13.12 0.16 14.48
C ALA A 57 13.40 1.64 14.18
N LEU A 58 14.59 1.96 13.66
CA LEU A 58 14.96 3.32 13.26
C LEU A 58 14.19 3.79 12.02
N GLN A 59 13.99 2.92 11.03
CA GLN A 59 13.17 3.24 9.85
C GLN A 59 11.72 3.47 10.25
N MET A 60 11.15 2.60 11.08
CA MET A 60 9.79 2.75 11.60
C MET A 60 9.66 4.02 12.44
N GLN A 61 10.64 4.31 13.30
CA GLN A 61 10.68 5.58 14.05
C GLN A 61 10.66 6.79 13.11
N ALA A 62 11.47 6.76 12.07
CA ALA A 62 11.52 7.84 11.10
C ALA A 62 10.19 7.99 10.33
N ALA A 63 9.59 6.88 9.91
CA ALA A 63 8.27 6.88 9.26
C ALA A 63 7.23 7.59 10.13
N VAL A 64 7.18 7.29 11.44
CA VAL A 64 6.17 7.87 12.33
C VAL A 64 6.56 9.27 12.80
N GLN A 65 7.78 9.48 13.29
CA GLN A 65 8.15 10.73 13.96
C GLN A 65 8.64 11.82 13.00
N THR A 66 9.33 11.43 11.92
CA THR A 66 9.84 12.39 10.93
C THR A 66 8.85 12.60 9.80
N TRP A 67 8.24 11.52 9.31
CA TRP A 67 7.29 11.55 8.19
C TRP A 67 5.83 11.68 8.63
N HIS A 68 5.58 11.83 9.93
CA HIS A 68 4.23 12.02 10.50
C HIS A 68 3.23 10.94 10.10
N SER A 69 3.70 9.70 9.87
CA SER A 69 2.80 8.60 9.52
C SER A 69 1.92 8.21 10.70
N ASN A 70 0.61 8.16 10.50
CA ASN A 70 -0.31 7.47 11.39
C ASN A 70 -0.57 6.01 10.94
N THR A 71 -0.12 5.69 9.73
CA THR A 71 -0.23 4.36 9.11
C THR A 71 1.03 4.10 8.29
N VAL A 72 1.59 2.90 8.41
CA VAL A 72 2.67 2.41 7.53
C VAL A 72 2.19 1.18 6.78
N ARG A 73 2.64 0.98 5.54
CA ARG A 73 2.32 -0.20 4.73
C ARG A 73 3.59 -1.00 4.47
N VAL A 74 3.51 -2.32 4.68
CA VAL A 74 4.64 -3.24 4.54
C VAL A 74 4.27 -4.33 3.55
N GLN A 75 5.14 -4.55 2.56
CA GLN A 75 4.97 -5.51 1.49
C GLN A 75 5.38 -6.91 1.95
N LEU A 76 4.52 -7.92 1.72
CA LEU A 76 4.76 -9.31 2.08
C LEU A 76 4.69 -10.22 0.85
N VAL A 77 5.38 -11.35 0.92
CA VAL A 77 5.41 -12.37 -0.15
C VAL A 77 5.02 -13.72 0.42
N SER A 78 3.98 -14.34 -0.14
CA SER A 78 3.45 -15.62 0.34
C SER A 78 4.47 -16.74 0.23
N GLN A 79 5.21 -16.82 -0.88
CA GLN A 79 6.24 -17.82 -1.08
C GLN A 79 7.29 -17.82 0.06
N TYR A 80 7.70 -16.63 0.51
CA TYR A 80 8.73 -16.53 1.56
C TYR A 80 8.18 -16.87 2.94
N LEU A 81 6.89 -16.59 3.19
CA LEU A 81 6.24 -17.04 4.40
C LEU A 81 6.21 -18.57 4.49
N PHE A 82 6.01 -19.27 3.36
CA PHE A 82 5.89 -20.72 3.30
C PHE A 82 7.12 -21.43 2.70
N ASP A 83 8.27 -20.73 2.62
CA ASP A 83 9.52 -21.32 2.14
C ASP A 83 10.00 -22.49 3.01
N GLN A 84 9.60 -22.52 4.29
CA GLN A 84 9.86 -23.60 5.24
C GLN A 84 8.54 -24.18 5.76
N GLN A 85 8.57 -25.45 6.19
CA GLN A 85 7.39 -26.10 6.74
C GLN A 85 7.37 -26.05 8.29
N PRO A 86 6.25 -25.69 8.92
CA PRO A 86 4.96 -25.26 8.31
C PRO A 86 4.99 -23.82 7.83
N TYR A 87 5.98 -23.03 8.17
CA TYR A 87 6.24 -21.65 7.71
C TYR A 87 7.66 -21.21 8.11
N ASP A 88 8.19 -20.20 7.45
CA ASP A 88 9.48 -19.60 7.82
C ASP A 88 9.35 -18.76 9.09
N THR A 89 9.90 -19.26 10.18
CA THR A 89 9.83 -18.58 11.49
C THR A 89 10.58 -17.27 11.51
N ALA A 90 11.68 -17.14 10.76
CA ALA A 90 12.43 -15.89 10.68
C ALA A 90 11.67 -14.82 9.88
N TYR A 91 10.98 -15.23 8.82
CA TYR A 91 10.12 -14.31 8.06
C TYR A 91 8.96 -13.80 8.92
N VAL A 92 8.32 -14.68 9.69
CA VAL A 92 7.26 -14.32 10.65
C VAL A 92 7.79 -13.39 11.74
N GLU A 93 9.00 -13.63 12.26
CA GLU A 93 9.63 -12.75 13.26
C GLU A 93 9.87 -11.35 12.70
N HIS A 94 10.23 -11.22 11.45
CA HIS A 94 10.34 -9.91 10.79
C HIS A 94 8.99 -9.19 10.71
N ILE A 95 7.90 -9.88 10.35
CA ILE A 95 6.55 -9.29 10.35
C ILE A 95 6.18 -8.82 11.77
N ASP A 96 6.41 -9.67 12.78
CA ASP A 96 6.13 -9.34 14.19
C ASP A 96 6.91 -8.12 14.66
N ASN A 97 8.16 -7.98 14.23
CA ASN A 97 9.00 -6.83 14.55
C ASN A 97 8.42 -5.53 13.94
N GLU A 98 8.01 -5.55 12.66
CA GLU A 98 7.39 -4.38 12.04
C GLU A 98 6.10 -3.97 12.76
N VAL A 99 5.24 -4.92 13.11
CA VAL A 99 4.02 -4.67 13.89
C VAL A 99 4.38 -4.08 15.27
N THR A 100 5.36 -4.68 15.94
CA THR A 100 5.80 -4.21 17.27
C THR A 100 6.34 -2.79 17.22
N TRP A 101 7.16 -2.46 16.22
CA TRP A 101 7.73 -1.12 16.08
C TRP A 101 6.69 -0.08 15.67
N ALA A 102 5.76 -0.43 14.79
CA ALA A 102 4.65 0.46 14.45
C ALA A 102 3.86 0.86 15.69
N HIS A 103 3.49 -0.10 16.54
CA HIS A 103 2.80 0.16 17.81
C HIS A 103 3.65 0.95 18.79
N GLN A 104 4.93 0.62 18.90
CA GLN A 104 5.86 1.34 19.79
C GLN A 104 5.93 2.82 19.49
N TYR A 105 5.89 3.18 18.21
CA TYR A 105 5.95 4.58 17.77
C TYR A 105 4.57 5.22 17.55
N GLY A 106 3.48 4.46 17.67
CA GLY A 106 2.11 4.99 17.61
C GLY A 106 1.54 5.08 16.21
N ALA A 107 1.77 4.08 15.35
CA ALA A 107 1.16 3.99 14.02
C ALA A 107 0.40 2.69 13.82
N ASN A 108 -0.64 2.74 13.00
CA ASN A 108 -1.26 1.55 12.41
C ASN A 108 -0.32 0.94 11.37
N ILE A 109 -0.50 -0.36 11.09
CA ILE A 109 0.26 -1.04 10.06
C ILE A 109 -0.66 -1.78 9.09
N VAL A 110 -0.44 -1.58 7.79
CA VAL A 110 -1.07 -2.33 6.71
C VAL A 110 -0.11 -3.43 6.29
N LEU A 111 -0.50 -4.68 6.49
CA LEU A 111 0.20 -5.83 5.95
C LEU A 111 -0.38 -6.09 4.56
N SER A 112 0.44 -5.95 3.53
CA SER A 112 0.04 -6.10 2.12
C SER A 112 0.59 -7.39 1.53
N LEU A 113 -0.26 -8.24 0.97
CA LEU A 113 0.21 -9.32 0.12
C LEU A 113 0.59 -8.76 -1.25
N THR A 114 1.86 -8.42 -1.40
CA THR A 114 2.38 -7.80 -2.62
C THR A 114 2.65 -8.82 -3.70
N TYR A 115 3.16 -9.99 -3.34
CA TYR A 115 3.38 -11.09 -4.27
C TYR A 115 3.01 -12.44 -3.65
N GLU A 116 2.44 -13.33 -4.45
CA GLU A 116 2.33 -14.75 -4.09
C GLU A 116 3.66 -15.48 -4.28
N ILE A 117 4.32 -15.26 -5.42
CA ILE A 117 5.55 -15.96 -5.84
C ILE A 117 6.70 -14.97 -6.01
N GLY A 118 6.49 -13.87 -6.73
CA GLY A 118 7.47 -12.84 -7.01
C GLY A 118 7.24 -12.15 -8.35
N PRO A 119 7.86 -11.01 -8.59
CA PRO A 119 7.44 -10.05 -9.62
C PRO A 119 7.50 -10.56 -11.07
N SER A 120 8.19 -11.65 -11.36
CA SER A 120 8.32 -12.18 -12.74
C SER A 120 7.29 -13.25 -13.09
N THR A 121 6.63 -13.84 -12.12
CA THR A 121 5.70 -14.97 -12.29
C THR A 121 4.42 -14.82 -11.49
N GLU A 122 4.15 -13.61 -11.03
CA GLU A 122 3.05 -13.29 -10.15
C GLU A 122 1.69 -13.59 -10.79
N PRO A 123 0.77 -14.28 -10.09
CA PRO A 123 -0.63 -14.32 -10.47
C PRO A 123 -1.21 -12.89 -10.47
N ILE A 124 -2.01 -12.58 -11.48
CA ILE A 124 -2.58 -11.24 -11.65
C ILE A 124 -3.84 -10.98 -10.83
N MET A 125 -4.36 -11.98 -10.15
CA MET A 125 -5.50 -11.93 -9.22
C MET A 125 -5.36 -13.00 -8.15
N PRO A 126 -6.14 -12.93 -7.04
CA PRO A 126 -6.06 -13.88 -5.94
C PRO A 126 -6.26 -15.34 -6.35
N THR A 127 -5.37 -16.20 -5.89
CA THR A 127 -5.44 -17.66 -6.04
C THR A 127 -5.76 -18.36 -4.71
N SER A 128 -5.73 -19.69 -4.69
CA SER A 128 -5.82 -20.46 -3.44
C SER A 128 -4.68 -20.17 -2.47
N ASP A 129 -3.52 -19.75 -2.97
CA ASP A 129 -2.35 -19.42 -2.16
C ASP A 129 -2.53 -18.09 -1.43
N THR A 130 -3.21 -17.11 -2.07
CA THR A 130 -3.70 -15.90 -1.39
C THR A 130 -4.56 -16.25 -0.18
N VAL A 131 -5.49 -17.20 -0.34
CA VAL A 131 -6.37 -17.63 0.76
C VAL A 131 -5.57 -18.32 1.87
N ALA A 132 -4.63 -19.17 1.52
CA ALA A 132 -3.76 -19.85 2.49
C ALA A 132 -2.90 -18.85 3.30
N PHE A 133 -2.34 -17.86 2.61
CA PHE A 133 -1.58 -16.78 3.24
C PHE A 133 -2.44 -16.01 4.26
N TRP A 134 -3.63 -15.59 3.86
CA TRP A 134 -4.50 -14.82 4.74
C TRP A 134 -5.08 -15.63 5.90
N ASN A 135 -5.31 -16.93 5.73
CA ASN A 135 -5.66 -17.80 6.86
C ASN A 135 -4.57 -17.83 7.94
N PHE A 136 -3.30 -17.71 7.56
CA PHE A 136 -2.20 -17.63 8.51
C PHE A 136 -2.09 -16.24 9.15
N VAL A 137 -1.99 -15.20 8.32
CA VAL A 137 -1.74 -13.81 8.79
C VAL A 137 -2.94 -13.27 9.57
N ALA A 138 -4.16 -13.50 9.08
CA ALA A 138 -5.36 -13.01 9.75
C ALA A 138 -5.54 -13.64 11.15
N ARG A 139 -5.31 -14.94 11.31
CA ARG A 139 -5.36 -15.59 12.65
C ARG A 139 -4.35 -15.00 13.61
N ARG A 140 -3.15 -14.68 13.09
CA ARG A 140 -2.07 -14.16 13.95
C ARG A 140 -2.40 -12.78 14.50
N TYR A 141 -3.04 -11.94 13.72
CA TYR A 141 -3.29 -10.53 14.06
C TYR A 141 -4.78 -10.18 14.25
N ALA A 142 -5.68 -11.17 14.31
CA ALA A 142 -7.13 -10.94 14.46
C ALA A 142 -7.53 -10.10 15.68
N GLY A 143 -6.76 -10.17 16.76
CA GLY A 143 -7.00 -9.43 18.00
C GLY A 143 -6.34 -8.04 18.05
N ASP A 144 -5.68 -7.63 16.98
CA ASP A 144 -4.91 -6.39 16.93
C ASP A 144 -5.61 -5.36 16.02
N PRO A 145 -6.31 -4.39 16.58
CA PRO A 145 -7.10 -3.44 15.80
C PRO A 145 -6.26 -2.42 15.02
N TRP A 146 -4.96 -2.34 15.24
CA TRP A 146 -4.05 -1.47 14.51
C TRP A 146 -3.35 -2.15 13.33
N VAL A 147 -3.58 -3.45 13.15
CA VAL A 147 -3.15 -4.18 11.96
C VAL A 147 -4.28 -4.19 10.93
N PHE A 148 -4.03 -3.71 9.74
CA PHE A 148 -4.93 -3.72 8.60
C PHE A 148 -4.41 -4.70 7.55
N PHE A 149 -5.27 -5.22 6.70
CA PHE A 149 -4.94 -6.24 5.70
C PHE A 149 -5.20 -5.69 4.30
N ASP A 150 -4.16 -5.49 3.50
CA ASP A 150 -4.27 -5.23 2.08
C ASP A 150 -4.14 -6.56 1.33
N ILE A 151 -5.29 -7.04 0.84
CA ILE A 151 -5.49 -8.47 0.58
C ILE A 151 -4.88 -8.98 -0.72
N PHE A 152 -4.59 -8.10 -1.67
CA PHE A 152 -3.87 -8.43 -2.91
C PHE A 152 -3.43 -7.16 -3.62
N ASN A 153 -2.13 -7.03 -3.86
CA ASN A 153 -1.54 -5.87 -4.51
C ASN A 153 -1.75 -5.90 -6.03
N GLU A 154 -2.16 -4.77 -6.59
CA GLU A 154 -2.16 -4.47 -8.02
C GLU A 154 -2.82 -5.54 -8.92
N PRO A 155 -4.09 -5.89 -8.68
CA PRO A 155 -4.77 -6.87 -9.51
C PRO A 155 -4.97 -6.36 -10.94
N ILE A 156 -4.75 -7.26 -11.92
CA ILE A 156 -4.87 -6.96 -13.35
C ILE A 156 -5.98 -7.81 -13.96
N ALA A 157 -6.73 -7.22 -14.89
CA ALA A 157 -7.79 -7.92 -15.60
C ALA A 157 -7.25 -9.10 -16.44
N PRO A 158 -7.77 -10.32 -16.29
CA PRO A 158 -7.44 -11.43 -17.19
C PRO A 158 -7.72 -11.05 -18.65
N GLY A 159 -6.69 -11.20 -19.51
CA GLY A 159 -6.75 -10.75 -20.90
C GLY A 159 -6.51 -9.24 -21.10
N GLY A 160 -6.12 -8.49 -20.05
CA GLY A 160 -5.66 -7.10 -20.14
C GLY A 160 -6.75 -6.07 -20.41
N THR A 161 -8.03 -6.46 -20.39
CA THR A 161 -9.15 -5.52 -20.63
C THR A 161 -10.00 -5.39 -19.38
N ASP A 162 -10.03 -4.18 -18.82
CA ASP A 162 -10.91 -3.84 -17.71
C ASP A 162 -12.36 -3.73 -18.21
N ASN A 163 -13.18 -4.68 -17.83
CA ASN A 163 -14.58 -4.80 -18.23
C ASN A 163 -15.41 -5.55 -17.18
N ALA A 164 -16.70 -5.66 -17.41
CA ALA A 164 -17.62 -6.35 -16.50
C ALA A 164 -17.21 -7.80 -16.17
N ALA A 165 -16.64 -8.55 -17.12
CA ALA A 165 -16.18 -9.92 -16.87
C ALA A 165 -14.92 -9.95 -15.99
N ALA A 166 -13.99 -9.02 -16.19
CA ALA A 166 -12.81 -8.87 -15.35
C ALA A 166 -13.20 -8.50 -13.90
N TRP A 167 -14.14 -7.58 -13.73
CA TRP A 167 -14.65 -7.21 -12.41
C TRP A 167 -15.44 -8.33 -11.72
N ALA A 168 -16.20 -9.13 -12.48
CA ALA A 168 -16.84 -10.33 -11.94
C ALA A 168 -15.79 -11.37 -11.47
N CYS A 169 -14.72 -11.54 -12.23
CA CYS A 169 -13.58 -12.36 -11.84
C CYS A 169 -12.87 -11.80 -10.58
N TRP A 170 -12.61 -10.51 -10.56
CA TRP A 170 -12.02 -9.81 -9.40
C TRP A 170 -12.85 -10.03 -8.13
N GLN A 171 -14.17 -9.89 -8.22
CA GLN A 171 -15.05 -10.07 -7.07
C GLN A 171 -15.17 -11.54 -6.66
N SER A 172 -15.52 -12.42 -7.61
CA SER A 172 -16.05 -13.76 -7.31
C SER A 172 -15.18 -14.92 -7.78
N GLY A 173 -14.10 -14.64 -8.54
CA GLY A 173 -13.27 -15.67 -9.14
C GLY A 173 -13.99 -16.47 -10.22
N GLY A 174 -13.58 -17.75 -10.39
CA GLY A 174 -14.14 -18.64 -11.40
C GLY A 174 -13.64 -18.39 -12.82
N CYS A 175 -12.52 -17.69 -12.96
CA CYS A 175 -11.85 -17.38 -14.20
C CYS A 175 -10.38 -17.80 -14.14
N SER A 176 -9.67 -17.71 -15.25
CA SER A 176 -8.25 -18.05 -15.36
C SER A 176 -7.54 -17.13 -16.35
N ASP A 177 -6.21 -17.06 -16.24
CA ASP A 177 -5.37 -16.40 -17.25
C ASP A 177 -4.87 -17.39 -18.32
N SER A 178 -4.08 -16.85 -19.25
CA SER A 178 -3.45 -17.64 -20.32
C SER A 178 -2.36 -18.61 -19.82
N ASN A 179 -1.87 -18.44 -18.60
CA ASN A 179 -0.87 -19.30 -17.97
C ASN A 179 -1.54 -20.47 -17.22
N GLY A 180 -2.86 -20.48 -17.12
CA GLY A 180 -3.64 -21.53 -16.45
C GLY A 180 -3.85 -21.30 -14.97
N ASN A 181 -3.47 -20.13 -14.41
CA ASN A 181 -3.77 -19.77 -13.04
C ASN A 181 -5.29 -19.67 -12.84
N GLN A 182 -5.80 -20.29 -11.78
CA GLN A 182 -7.21 -20.26 -11.40
C GLN A 182 -7.42 -19.21 -10.31
N TYR A 183 -8.34 -18.28 -10.53
CA TYR A 183 -8.59 -17.19 -9.60
C TYR A 183 -9.82 -17.43 -8.73
N VAL A 184 -9.69 -17.13 -7.44
CA VAL A 184 -10.75 -17.33 -6.44
C VAL A 184 -11.54 -16.04 -6.16
N GLY A 185 -11.02 -14.89 -6.57
CA GLY A 185 -11.62 -13.57 -6.36
C GLY A 185 -11.43 -13.02 -4.94
N MET A 186 -11.55 -11.69 -4.82
CA MET A 186 -11.35 -10.98 -3.56
C MET A 186 -12.34 -11.40 -2.47
N GLN A 187 -13.59 -11.76 -2.86
CA GLN A 187 -14.59 -12.18 -1.88
C GLN A 187 -14.21 -13.46 -1.15
N ALA A 188 -13.53 -14.40 -1.81
CA ALA A 188 -13.04 -15.63 -1.16
C ALA A 188 -12.01 -15.30 -0.09
N VAL A 189 -11.12 -14.35 -0.36
CA VAL A 189 -10.11 -13.88 0.60
C VAL A 189 -10.77 -13.19 1.80
N VAL A 190 -11.70 -12.28 1.56
CA VAL A 190 -12.48 -11.63 2.64
C VAL A 190 -13.18 -12.66 3.51
N ASN A 191 -13.83 -13.64 2.89
CA ASN A 191 -14.53 -14.71 3.62
C ASN A 191 -13.59 -15.53 4.50
N ALA A 192 -12.40 -15.85 4.01
CA ALA A 192 -11.38 -16.58 4.77
C ALA A 192 -10.92 -15.78 6.01
N ILE A 193 -10.57 -14.50 5.82
CA ILE A 193 -10.19 -13.60 6.91
C ILE A 193 -11.28 -13.52 7.98
N ARG A 194 -12.53 -13.36 7.57
CA ARG A 194 -13.67 -13.25 8.50
C ARG A 194 -14.00 -14.58 9.18
N ALA A 195 -13.81 -15.72 8.50
CA ALA A 195 -13.96 -17.05 9.09
C ALA A 195 -12.93 -17.33 10.20
N ASP A 196 -11.76 -16.72 10.12
CA ASP A 196 -10.72 -16.77 11.15
C ASP A 196 -10.98 -15.81 12.32
N GLY A 197 -12.11 -15.12 12.33
CA GLY A 197 -12.56 -14.22 13.41
C GLY A 197 -12.00 -12.80 13.35
N ALA A 198 -11.13 -12.50 12.38
CA ALA A 198 -10.52 -11.17 12.25
C ALA A 198 -11.57 -10.13 11.81
N GLN A 199 -11.64 -9.00 12.53
CA GLN A 199 -12.50 -7.86 12.22
C GLN A 199 -11.72 -6.62 11.76
N ASN A 200 -10.43 -6.77 11.55
CA ASN A 200 -9.50 -5.76 11.07
C ASN A 200 -10.02 -5.10 9.78
N LEU A 201 -9.60 -3.85 9.51
CA LEU A 201 -9.84 -3.23 8.22
C LEU A 201 -9.21 -4.07 7.12
N ILE A 202 -9.94 -4.27 6.03
CA ILE A 202 -9.46 -4.92 4.81
C ILE A 202 -9.37 -3.85 3.73
N PHE A 203 -8.19 -3.72 3.13
CA PHE A 203 -7.97 -2.93 1.94
C PHE A 203 -8.08 -3.85 0.72
N ALA A 204 -8.87 -3.45 -0.26
CA ALA A 204 -9.07 -4.19 -1.50
C ALA A 204 -8.85 -3.24 -2.68
N GLN A 205 -7.81 -3.52 -3.44
CA GLN A 205 -7.41 -2.67 -4.55
C GLN A 205 -8.27 -2.91 -5.79
N GLY A 206 -8.47 -1.84 -6.57
CA GLY A 206 -9.16 -1.89 -7.86
C GLY A 206 -8.36 -2.62 -8.95
N LEU A 207 -8.93 -2.72 -10.14
CA LEU A 207 -8.24 -3.28 -11.31
C LEU A 207 -7.21 -2.30 -11.91
N ALA A 208 -6.61 -2.68 -13.03
CA ALA A 208 -5.57 -1.92 -13.72
C ALA A 208 -4.39 -1.57 -12.80
N ALA A 209 -3.87 -2.56 -12.06
CA ALA A 209 -2.82 -2.36 -11.06
C ALA A 209 -3.22 -1.36 -9.95
N GLY A 210 -4.49 -1.37 -9.54
CA GLY A 210 -5.01 -0.46 -8.52
C GLY A 210 -5.43 0.92 -9.03
N GLU A 211 -5.27 1.23 -10.32
CA GLU A 211 -5.58 2.57 -10.84
C GLU A 211 -7.08 2.82 -11.07
N ASP A 212 -7.88 1.77 -11.34
CA ASP A 212 -9.28 1.88 -11.74
C ASP A 212 -10.25 1.30 -10.70
N ILE A 213 -11.25 2.12 -10.34
CA ILE A 213 -12.40 1.72 -9.52
C ILE A 213 -13.75 2.14 -10.15
N VAL A 214 -13.77 2.43 -11.44
CA VAL A 214 -14.98 2.96 -12.13
C VAL A 214 -16.15 1.99 -12.05
N LEU A 215 -15.93 0.71 -12.28
CA LEU A 215 -16.99 -0.30 -12.23
C LEU A 215 -17.21 -0.91 -10.83
N LEU A 216 -16.37 -0.59 -9.86
CA LEU A 216 -16.44 -1.10 -8.48
C LEU A 216 -17.83 -1.01 -7.85
N PRO A 217 -18.64 0.05 -8.04
CA PRO A 217 -19.97 0.12 -7.42
C PRO A 217 -20.92 -1.05 -7.77
N ASN A 218 -20.64 -1.75 -8.87
CA ASN A 218 -21.40 -2.93 -9.30
C ASN A 218 -20.84 -4.25 -8.74
N TYR A 219 -19.64 -4.20 -8.10
CA TYR A 219 -18.88 -5.37 -7.68
C TYR A 219 -18.39 -5.26 -6.23
N LEU A 220 -19.15 -4.57 -5.37
CA LEU A 220 -18.76 -4.40 -3.97
C LEU A 220 -18.62 -5.74 -3.26
N LEU A 221 -17.59 -5.83 -2.43
CA LEU A 221 -17.37 -6.99 -1.57
C LEU A 221 -18.35 -6.97 -0.39
N SER A 222 -18.81 -8.15 -0.01
CA SER A 222 -19.70 -8.35 1.14
C SER A 222 -18.89 -8.53 2.41
N GLY A 223 -19.30 -7.87 3.48
CA GLY A 223 -18.66 -7.94 4.80
C GLY A 223 -18.49 -6.55 5.42
N ALA A 224 -18.13 -6.54 6.70
CA ALA A 224 -17.82 -5.30 7.41
C ALA A 224 -16.35 -4.89 7.22
N ASN A 225 -16.08 -3.60 7.44
CA ASN A 225 -14.71 -3.07 7.54
C ASN A 225 -13.88 -3.25 6.25
N ILE A 226 -14.50 -3.01 5.10
CA ILE A 226 -13.82 -3.03 3.80
C ILE A 226 -13.56 -1.58 3.36
N VAL A 227 -12.33 -1.30 3.02
CA VAL A 227 -11.81 -0.05 2.44
C VAL A 227 -11.33 -0.38 1.04
N TYR A 228 -11.68 0.42 0.05
CA TYR A 228 -11.13 0.22 -1.29
C TYR A 228 -9.88 1.06 -1.47
N ALA A 229 -8.87 0.45 -2.09
CA ALA A 229 -7.57 1.07 -2.25
C ALA A 229 -7.24 1.32 -3.71
N ILE A 230 -6.44 2.37 -3.95
CA ILE A 230 -6.00 2.77 -5.28
C ILE A 230 -4.51 3.10 -5.29
N HIS A 231 -3.86 2.87 -6.45
CA HIS A 231 -2.50 3.27 -6.79
C HIS A 231 -2.53 4.30 -7.93
N PRO A 232 -2.87 5.56 -7.65
CA PRO A 232 -3.19 6.55 -8.70
C PRO A 232 -1.91 7.20 -9.29
N TYR A 233 -0.97 6.39 -9.77
CA TYR A 233 0.25 6.88 -10.39
C TYR A 233 -0.03 7.74 -11.61
N PHE A 234 0.84 8.72 -11.83
CA PHE A 234 0.76 9.51 -13.03
C PHE A 234 1.15 8.71 -14.26
N GLY A 235 0.50 8.98 -15.35
CA GLY A 235 0.72 8.33 -16.63
C GLY A 235 0.08 9.15 -17.77
N PRO A 236 0.19 8.73 -19.02
CA PRO A 236 -0.37 9.46 -20.15
C PRO A 236 -1.87 9.76 -20.03
N LEU A 237 -2.61 8.98 -19.25
CA LEU A 237 -4.06 9.12 -19.02
C LEU A 237 -4.41 9.72 -17.65
N HIS A 238 -3.42 10.09 -16.82
CA HIS A 238 -3.61 10.53 -15.43
C HIS A 238 -2.90 11.85 -15.15
N GLN A 239 -3.13 12.87 -15.98
CA GLN A 239 -2.41 14.15 -15.92
C GLN A 239 -3.24 15.34 -15.45
N SER A 240 -4.52 15.16 -15.22
CA SER A 240 -5.41 16.25 -14.87
C SER A 240 -6.47 15.84 -13.86
N GLN A 241 -7.07 16.81 -13.19
CA GLN A 241 -8.21 16.57 -12.31
C GLN A 241 -9.36 15.84 -13.02
N SER A 242 -9.60 16.14 -14.29
CA SER A 242 -10.63 15.44 -15.08
C SER A 242 -10.29 13.95 -15.27
N ASP A 243 -9.02 13.63 -15.42
CA ASP A 243 -8.57 12.24 -15.53
C ASP A 243 -8.75 11.54 -14.18
N TRP A 244 -8.28 12.14 -13.08
CA TRP A 244 -8.43 11.59 -11.74
C TRP A 244 -9.91 11.41 -11.35
N ASP A 245 -10.78 12.37 -11.73
CA ASP A 245 -12.23 12.22 -11.57
C ASP A 245 -12.78 11.01 -12.34
N THR A 246 -12.27 10.78 -13.55
CA THR A 246 -12.71 9.68 -14.42
C THR A 246 -12.31 8.32 -13.85
N TRP A 247 -11.06 8.16 -13.43
CA TRP A 247 -10.51 6.86 -13.00
C TRP A 247 -10.92 6.44 -11.60
N PHE A 248 -11.05 7.40 -10.66
CA PHE A 248 -11.39 7.06 -9.27
C PHE A 248 -12.21 8.12 -8.53
N GLY A 249 -11.99 9.40 -8.77
CA GLY A 249 -12.51 10.46 -7.91
C GLY A 249 -14.02 10.62 -7.92
N ASN A 250 -14.70 10.40 -9.06
CA ASN A 250 -16.15 10.39 -9.13
C ASN A 250 -16.73 9.20 -8.41
N THR A 251 -16.11 8.03 -8.54
CA THR A 251 -16.50 6.80 -7.83
C THR A 251 -16.30 6.93 -6.33
N ALA A 252 -15.17 7.45 -5.88
CA ALA A 252 -14.91 7.74 -4.46
C ALA A 252 -15.91 8.76 -3.89
N THR A 253 -16.32 9.74 -4.70
CA THR A 253 -17.29 10.76 -4.27
C THR A 253 -18.72 10.24 -4.20
N SER A 254 -19.16 9.44 -5.18
CA SER A 254 -20.53 8.95 -5.29
C SER A 254 -20.77 7.64 -4.52
N GLY A 255 -19.74 6.82 -4.36
CA GLY A 255 -19.81 5.55 -3.62
C GLY A 255 -20.14 5.73 -2.14
N ASN A 256 -20.67 4.70 -1.51
CA ASN A 256 -20.93 4.66 -0.07
C ASN A 256 -19.91 3.76 0.64
N PHE A 257 -18.64 3.98 0.37
CA PHE A 257 -17.48 3.24 0.90
C PHE A 257 -16.25 4.15 0.98
N PRO A 258 -15.31 3.91 1.90
CA PRO A 258 -14.08 4.67 1.97
C PRO A 258 -13.10 4.25 0.87
N VAL A 259 -12.34 5.23 0.37
CA VAL A 259 -11.23 5.02 -0.58
C VAL A 259 -9.94 5.58 0.02
N VAL A 260 -8.83 4.88 -0.19
CA VAL A 260 -7.49 5.29 0.20
C VAL A 260 -6.52 5.12 -0.96
N ALA A 261 -5.58 6.04 -1.15
CA ALA A 261 -4.43 5.85 -2.02
C ALA A 261 -3.31 5.23 -1.17
N ASP A 262 -3.19 3.90 -1.20
CA ASP A 262 -2.24 3.20 -0.35
C ASP A 262 -0.87 2.98 -1.00
N GLU A 263 -0.72 3.50 -2.24
CA GLU A 263 0.57 3.63 -2.92
C GLU A 263 0.52 4.77 -3.94
N TRP A 264 1.43 5.72 -3.81
CA TRP A 264 1.68 6.75 -4.83
C TRP A 264 2.91 7.58 -4.49
N ASN A 265 3.67 7.95 -5.49
CA ASN A 265 4.74 8.94 -5.45
C ASN A 265 5.03 9.44 -6.88
N GLU A 266 5.56 10.63 -7.03
CA GLU A 266 6.14 11.09 -8.30
C GLU A 266 7.66 11.11 -8.16
N TYR A 267 8.33 10.23 -8.89
CA TYR A 267 9.78 10.01 -8.83
C TYR A 267 10.38 9.87 -10.22
N ASN A 268 11.67 10.14 -10.35
CA ASN A 268 12.37 10.15 -11.62
C ASN A 268 12.75 8.72 -12.06
N SER A 269 11.85 8.03 -12.73
CA SER A 269 12.15 6.73 -13.36
C SER A 269 11.47 6.57 -14.71
N ALA A 270 12.26 6.52 -15.76
CA ALA A 270 11.78 6.25 -17.12
C ALA A 270 11.35 4.78 -17.32
N THR A 271 11.82 3.87 -16.47
CA THR A 271 11.68 2.42 -16.66
C THR A 271 10.24 1.95 -16.46
N LYS A 272 9.52 2.55 -15.52
CA LYS A 272 8.16 2.14 -15.16
C LYS A 272 7.06 2.84 -15.98
N GLY A 273 7.40 3.88 -16.76
CA GLY A 273 6.40 4.67 -17.50
C GLY A 273 5.51 5.57 -16.63
N GLU A 274 5.76 5.64 -15.34
CA GLU A 274 5.02 6.43 -14.35
C GLU A 274 5.55 7.86 -14.23
N CYS A 275 6.78 8.09 -14.69
CA CYS A 275 7.38 9.43 -14.71
C CYS A 275 6.84 10.24 -15.89
N LEU A 276 6.31 11.41 -15.60
CA LEU A 276 5.89 12.37 -16.60
C LEU A 276 6.83 13.58 -16.64
N SER A 277 7.14 14.08 -17.84
CA SER A 277 7.99 15.26 -17.98
C SER A 277 7.44 16.50 -17.27
N ASN A 278 6.13 16.60 -17.09
CA ASN A 278 5.45 17.66 -16.34
C ASN A 278 5.05 17.24 -14.91
N GLY A 279 5.49 16.06 -14.45
CA GLY A 279 5.19 15.50 -13.12
C GLY A 279 5.39 16.51 -11.98
N PRO A 280 6.51 17.25 -11.91
CA PRO A 280 6.72 18.24 -10.85
C PRO A 280 5.58 19.25 -10.71
N SER A 281 4.92 19.63 -11.80
CA SER A 281 3.79 20.57 -11.76
C SER A 281 2.47 19.96 -11.29
N LEU A 282 2.36 18.63 -11.31
CA LEU A 282 1.13 17.91 -10.97
C LEU A 282 1.03 17.54 -9.49
N VAL A 283 2.16 17.38 -8.80
CA VAL A 283 2.20 16.86 -7.41
C VAL A 283 1.36 17.68 -6.45
N ALA A 284 1.58 18.99 -6.37
CA ALA A 284 0.84 19.82 -5.42
C ALA A 284 -0.68 19.89 -5.73
N PRO A 285 -1.12 20.06 -6.99
CA PRO A 285 -2.53 19.92 -7.36
C PRO A 285 -3.13 18.56 -7.01
N PHE A 286 -2.38 17.47 -7.18
CA PHE A 286 -2.86 16.13 -6.87
C PHE A 286 -3.04 15.91 -5.37
N LEU A 287 -2.07 16.31 -4.54
CA LEU A 287 -2.21 16.25 -3.08
C LEU A 287 -3.41 17.05 -2.58
N ALA A 288 -3.63 18.25 -3.13
CA ALA A 288 -4.81 19.06 -2.84
C ALA A 288 -6.11 18.37 -3.28
N TYR A 289 -6.08 17.67 -4.40
CA TYR A 289 -7.21 16.88 -4.89
C TYR A 289 -7.55 15.71 -3.96
N LEU A 290 -6.56 14.92 -3.50
CA LEU A 290 -6.78 13.85 -2.53
C LEU A 290 -7.41 14.38 -1.25
N GLN A 291 -6.90 15.50 -0.73
CA GLN A 291 -7.47 16.17 0.44
C GLN A 291 -8.93 16.59 0.22
N GLN A 292 -9.24 17.21 -0.92
CA GLN A 292 -10.61 17.62 -1.28
C GLN A 292 -11.57 16.43 -1.34
N LYS A 293 -11.10 15.29 -1.79
CA LYS A 293 -11.89 14.05 -1.91
C LYS A 293 -11.95 13.24 -0.60
N ASN A 294 -11.26 13.66 0.46
CA ASN A 294 -11.08 12.89 1.70
C ASN A 294 -10.47 11.50 1.44
N ILE A 295 -9.48 11.42 0.58
CA ILE A 295 -8.71 10.21 0.27
C ILE A 295 -7.38 10.31 1.02
N GLY A 296 -7.11 9.37 1.93
CA GLY A 296 -5.82 9.25 2.61
C GLY A 296 -4.72 8.83 1.63
N LEU A 297 -3.46 9.02 2.02
CA LEU A 297 -2.30 8.67 1.20
C LEU A 297 -1.26 7.92 2.02
N ILE A 298 -0.84 6.73 1.54
CA ILE A 298 0.34 6.03 2.03
C ILE A 298 1.36 6.04 0.89
N ALA A 299 2.36 6.92 0.99
CA ALA A 299 3.23 7.23 -0.14
C ALA A 299 4.28 6.12 -0.40
N TRP A 300 4.59 5.88 -1.64
CA TRP A 300 5.61 4.95 -2.12
C TRP A 300 6.95 5.66 -2.28
N ALA A 301 8.05 5.26 -1.68
CA ALA A 301 8.22 4.48 -0.48
C ALA A 301 9.34 5.16 0.33
N LEU A 302 9.47 4.87 1.62
CA LEU A 302 10.52 5.45 2.47
C LEU A 302 11.87 4.80 2.15
N ALA A 303 12.36 5.10 0.95
CA ALA A 303 13.58 4.55 0.37
C ALA A 303 14.33 5.60 -0.47
N PRO A 304 15.67 5.46 -0.61
CA PRO A 304 16.48 6.37 -1.42
C PRO A 304 16.06 6.45 -2.87
N GLY A 305 16.06 7.65 -3.43
CA GLY A 305 15.63 7.91 -4.80
C GLY A 305 14.11 7.94 -4.99
N LEU A 306 13.35 7.53 -3.98
CA LEU A 306 11.90 7.63 -3.91
C LEU A 306 11.50 8.83 -3.04
N LEU A 307 11.19 8.61 -1.77
CA LEU A 307 10.82 9.71 -0.86
C LEU A 307 12.03 10.39 -0.21
N VAL A 308 13.15 9.69 -0.03
CA VAL A 308 14.34 10.22 0.64
C VAL A 308 15.57 10.16 -0.25
N THR A 309 16.55 11.01 0.08
CA THR A 309 17.85 11.01 -0.60
C THR A 309 18.80 10.01 0.05
N GLN A 310 19.78 9.54 -0.71
CA GLN A 310 20.90 8.79 -0.18
C GLN A 310 22.05 9.75 0.20
N GLY A 311 22.55 9.64 1.41
CA GLY A 311 23.69 10.45 1.88
C GLY A 311 24.78 9.58 2.48
N GLY A 312 26.00 9.58 1.87
CA GLY A 312 27.18 8.95 2.47
C GLY A 312 27.08 7.45 2.73
N GLY A 313 26.29 6.71 1.95
CA GLY A 313 26.09 5.27 2.11
C GLY A 313 25.08 4.87 3.18
N THR A 314 24.36 5.83 3.76
CA THR A 314 23.26 5.58 4.71
C THR A 314 21.98 6.28 4.27
N TRP A 315 20.85 5.73 4.66
CA TRP A 315 19.58 6.39 4.41
C TRP A 315 19.43 7.62 5.28
N ASN A 316 19.11 8.73 4.64
CA ASN A 316 18.85 9.97 5.35
C ASN A 316 17.36 10.26 5.39
N TYR A 317 16.67 9.63 6.35
CA TYR A 317 15.22 9.78 6.51
C TYR A 317 14.75 11.24 6.73
N GLY A 318 15.65 12.12 7.16
CA GLY A 318 15.37 13.55 7.35
C GLY A 318 15.64 14.40 6.11
N ALA A 319 16.11 13.82 5.01
CA ALA A 319 16.40 14.53 3.76
C ALA A 319 15.49 14.02 2.63
N PRO A 320 14.29 14.59 2.48
CA PRO A 320 13.38 14.20 1.41
C PRO A 320 13.96 14.55 0.04
N THR A 321 13.58 13.77 -0.98
CA THR A 321 13.73 14.20 -2.37
C THR A 321 12.94 15.48 -2.60
N SER A 322 13.40 16.35 -3.48
CA SER A 322 12.71 17.63 -3.70
C SER A 322 12.94 18.17 -5.11
N PHE A 323 11.91 18.80 -5.65
CA PHE A 323 12.05 19.60 -6.86
C PHE A 323 12.78 20.91 -6.57
N ALA A 324 13.53 21.43 -7.55
CA ALA A 324 14.09 22.77 -7.45
C ALA A 324 12.97 23.82 -7.34
N PRO A 325 13.20 24.96 -6.66
CA PRO A 325 12.21 26.03 -6.56
C PRO A 325 11.71 26.50 -7.95
N GLY A 326 10.39 26.34 -8.18
CA GLY A 326 9.75 26.70 -9.44
C GLY A 326 9.92 25.68 -10.58
N GLN A 327 10.47 24.51 -10.30
CA GLN A 327 10.57 23.43 -11.29
C GLN A 327 9.17 22.92 -11.64
N THR A 328 8.85 22.93 -12.92
CA THR A 328 7.57 22.44 -13.47
C THR A 328 7.75 21.24 -14.38
N THR A 329 8.97 20.98 -14.81
CA THR A 329 9.32 19.86 -15.69
C THR A 329 10.64 19.22 -15.28
N TRP A 330 10.80 17.96 -15.64
CA TRP A 330 12.05 17.22 -15.53
C TRP A 330 12.24 16.26 -16.73
N THR A 331 13.37 15.56 -16.76
CA THR A 331 13.61 14.51 -17.75
C THR A 331 13.64 13.16 -17.04
N CYS A 332 12.73 12.27 -17.40
CA CYS A 332 12.69 10.92 -16.86
C CYS A 332 13.88 10.10 -17.39
N GLN A 333 14.84 9.80 -16.58
CA GLN A 333 16.12 9.19 -17.00
C GLN A 333 16.53 7.94 -16.22
N ASP A 334 16.26 7.92 -14.92
CA ASP A 334 16.80 6.88 -14.06
C ASP A 334 16.08 5.54 -14.22
N PRO A 335 16.80 4.41 -14.04
CA PRO A 335 16.17 3.12 -13.90
C PRO A 335 15.36 3.06 -12.59
N PHE A 336 14.42 2.13 -12.50
CA PHE A 336 13.73 1.86 -11.24
C PHE A 336 14.46 0.76 -10.45
N PRO A 337 14.64 0.90 -9.11
CA PRO A 337 14.47 2.16 -8.36
C PRO A 337 15.54 3.18 -8.73
N PRO A 338 15.23 4.48 -8.68
CA PRO A 338 16.22 5.54 -8.94
C PRO A 338 17.39 5.42 -7.97
N GLN A 339 18.61 5.51 -8.51
CA GLN A 339 19.85 5.43 -7.72
C GLN A 339 20.43 6.83 -7.58
N ASN A 340 20.76 7.23 -6.36
CA ASN A 340 21.39 8.53 -6.06
C ASN A 340 20.59 9.77 -6.50
N GLU A 341 19.30 9.61 -6.72
CA GLU A 341 18.43 10.70 -7.12
C GLU A 341 18.09 11.62 -5.93
N THR A 342 18.06 12.92 -6.17
CA THR A 342 17.69 13.93 -5.18
C THR A 342 16.40 14.66 -5.55
N GLU A 343 15.97 14.55 -6.81
CA GLU A 343 14.72 15.14 -7.31
C GLU A 343 13.54 14.19 -7.13
N GLY A 344 12.45 14.73 -6.65
CA GLY A 344 11.21 13.96 -6.45
C GLY A 344 10.20 14.70 -5.58
N SER A 345 9.08 14.05 -5.30
CA SER A 345 7.98 14.64 -4.55
C SER A 345 8.09 14.56 -3.03
N GLY A 346 9.15 13.94 -2.47
CA GLY A 346 9.29 13.66 -1.05
C GLY A 346 9.04 14.87 -0.13
N ALA A 347 9.60 16.04 -0.43
CA ALA A 347 9.43 17.24 0.39
C ALA A 347 7.97 17.76 0.37
N LEU A 348 7.26 17.65 -0.75
CA LEU A 348 5.85 18.02 -0.84
C LEU A 348 4.96 17.05 -0.06
N ILE A 349 5.24 15.75 -0.15
CA ILE A 349 4.51 14.71 0.59
C ILE A 349 4.76 14.84 2.09
N LEU A 350 6.00 15.09 2.52
CA LEU A 350 6.33 15.32 3.93
C LEU A 350 5.55 16.53 4.49
N ALA A 351 5.53 17.64 3.76
CA ALA A 351 4.76 18.84 4.17
C ALA A 351 3.24 18.57 4.19
N TYR A 352 2.75 17.77 3.25
CA TYR A 352 1.35 17.35 3.19
C TYR A 352 0.97 16.52 4.43
N PHE A 353 1.78 15.53 4.81
CA PHE A 353 1.55 14.73 6.01
C PHE A 353 1.62 15.56 7.29
N ALA A 354 2.62 16.43 7.43
CA ALA A 354 2.74 17.32 8.59
C ALA A 354 1.51 18.20 8.80
N SER A 355 0.77 18.50 7.72
CA SER A 355 -0.41 19.35 7.75
C SER A 355 -1.73 18.59 7.96
N ASN A 356 -1.78 17.30 7.65
CA ASN A 356 -3.01 16.51 7.56
C ASN A 356 -3.04 15.28 8.46
N SER A 357 -1.89 14.69 8.78
CA SER A 357 -1.84 13.52 9.63
C SER A 357 -2.05 13.90 11.09
N ALA A 358 -3.09 13.34 11.68
CA ALA A 358 -3.23 13.36 13.14
C ALA A 358 -2.67 12.04 13.70
N PRO A 359 -2.01 12.05 14.86
CA PRO A 359 -1.65 10.82 15.55
C PRO A 359 -2.92 10.01 15.83
N PRO A 360 -2.84 8.67 15.80
CA PRO A 360 -3.96 7.79 16.12
C PRO A 360 -4.42 7.92 17.57
#